data_23fc657fbd9e1915deb12a394e21e799
#
_entry.id   23fc657fbd9e1915deb12a394e21e799
#
_cell.length_a   1.000
_cell.length_b   1.000
_cell.length_c   1.000
_cell.angle_alpha   90.00
_cell.angle_beta   90.00
_cell.angle_gamma   90.00
#
_symmetry.space_group_name_H-M   'P 1'
#
loop_
_entity.id
_entity.type
_entity.pdbx_description
1 polymer ?
#
loop_
_entity_poly.entity_id
_entity_poly.type
_entity_poly.pdbx_seq_one_letter_code
_entity_poly.pdbx_strand_id
1 'polypeptide(L)'
;MRRSTLLLLAGVQVTAFVAPAPRRVRYRCDVPRSTKDDDAITETPFAAAPELGILARAAVVGVATGTCVTAFKLSIDAVDTTAYNAYLSSVFSAGGAATASPLGSAAVYASIPALGGLGVGLLRCITPDFDRPPSNTTFAGALSQAAAAVATLGTGNSLGPEGPAVRLGATVAARASGTIRGDKYRGRIQKVLTGAGEAAGVAAGFSAPIAGIFYALEVSSRDDRSADGALVLPRAAVAATAVSSVLAALVVEQAGPSVQLRLPSPDYGGISLAALGLELPLYLGLGALCGLVALALQNAIRYAEEVWDEDGAIGSVVPERLRPAACGALAGALGVYCQPVLFNGYATLNSILQDQGGDAATLLTYTLLKIIATAAAVGAGLVGGLFAPSLFLGATAGSAYAQIASQLTELIGVDPNFLTTPACATVGAASVLAAVFRAPLTAAMLLFELTRDYDVVLPLVASAGVAALVVELNGRPR
;
A
#
# COMPACT_ATOMS: atom_id res chain seq x y z
N MET A 1 -21.62 -36.97 -41.11
CA MET A 1 -20.82 -37.86 -40.26
C MET A 1 -19.54 -37.10 -39.93
N ARG A 2 -19.21 -36.81 -38.80
CA ARG A 2 -19.29 -36.99 -37.39
C ARG A 2 -18.66 -35.76 -36.68
N ARG A 3 -19.47 -35.03 -35.95
CA ARG A 3 -19.02 -34.28 -34.80
C ARG A 3 -18.65 -35.31 -33.72
N SER A 4 -17.48 -35.36 -33.20
CA SER A 4 -17.14 -36.01 -31.93
C SER A 4 -15.60 -36.12 -31.79
N THR A 5 -14.90 -35.09 -31.40
CA THR A 5 -13.59 -35.19 -30.73
C THR A 5 -13.13 -33.79 -30.28
N LEU A 6 -13.88 -33.15 -29.35
CA LEU A 6 -13.43 -31.93 -28.66
C LEU A 6 -14.21 -31.76 -27.33
N LEU A 7 -14.22 -32.85 -26.54
CA LEU A 7 -14.86 -32.83 -25.22
C LEU A 7 -14.14 -33.84 -24.30
N LEU A 8 -12.87 -33.57 -23.99
CA LEU A 8 -12.14 -34.34 -22.96
C LEU A 8 -10.93 -33.53 -22.42
N LEU A 9 -11.18 -32.33 -21.92
CA LEU A 9 -10.23 -31.58 -21.07
C LEU A 9 -10.99 -30.51 -20.26
N ALA A 10 -12.03 -30.89 -19.54
CA ALA A 10 -12.66 -30.04 -18.53
C ALA A 10 -13.37 -30.92 -17.48
N GLY A 11 -12.59 -31.72 -16.78
CA GLY A 11 -13.05 -32.56 -15.68
C GLY A 11 -12.27 -32.30 -14.38
N VAL A 12 -12.09 -31.02 -14.01
CA VAL A 12 -11.73 -30.67 -12.64
C VAL A 12 -13.01 -30.18 -11.97
N GLN A 13 -13.68 -31.10 -11.28
CA GLN A 13 -14.74 -30.75 -10.33
C GLN A 13 -14.10 -29.96 -9.18
N VAL A 14 -14.27 -28.63 -9.20
CA VAL A 14 -14.07 -27.82 -8.03
C VAL A 14 -15.27 -28.06 -7.12
N THR A 15 -15.12 -29.00 -6.18
CA THR A 15 -16.03 -29.10 -5.04
C THR A 15 -15.92 -27.79 -4.28
N ALA A 16 -16.95 -26.97 -4.38
CA ALA A 16 -17.11 -25.79 -3.56
C ALA A 16 -17.22 -26.23 -2.09
N PHE A 17 -16.14 -26.04 -1.35
CA PHE A 17 -16.17 -26.12 0.10
C PHE A 17 -16.97 -24.88 0.57
N VAL A 18 -18.22 -25.11 0.94
CA VAL A 18 -19.04 -24.08 1.59
C VAL A 18 -18.55 -23.98 3.02
N ALA A 19 -17.62 -23.07 3.27
CA ALA A 19 -17.24 -22.70 4.62
C ALA A 19 -18.40 -21.94 5.29
N PRO A 20 -18.67 -22.18 6.59
CA PRO A 20 -19.67 -21.41 7.33
C PRO A 20 -19.31 -19.93 7.32
N ALA A 21 -20.32 -19.07 7.20
CA ALA A 21 -20.14 -17.63 7.12
C ALA A 21 -19.38 -17.11 8.35
N PRO A 22 -18.29 -16.36 8.19
CA PRO A 22 -17.55 -15.82 9.31
C PRO A 22 -18.45 -14.92 10.14
N ARG A 23 -18.38 -15.07 11.46
CA ARG A 23 -19.00 -14.14 12.41
C ARG A 23 -18.43 -12.77 12.13
N ARG A 24 -19.28 -11.89 11.58
CA ARG A 24 -18.96 -10.49 11.31
C ARG A 24 -18.47 -9.85 12.60
N VAL A 25 -17.19 -9.55 12.71
CA VAL A 25 -16.76 -8.41 13.50
C VAL A 25 -17.35 -7.21 12.78
N ARG A 26 -18.55 -6.84 13.19
CA ARG A 26 -19.18 -5.60 12.75
C ARG A 26 -18.37 -4.49 13.39
N TYR A 27 -17.47 -3.90 12.61
CA TYR A 27 -17.16 -2.50 12.82
C TYR A 27 -18.47 -1.74 12.60
N ARG A 28 -19.22 -1.59 13.66
CA ARG A 28 -20.42 -0.78 13.67
C ARG A 28 -19.93 0.65 13.66
N CYS A 29 -19.81 1.24 12.49
CA CYS A 29 -19.86 2.68 12.37
C CYS A 29 -21.25 3.09 12.84
N ASP A 30 -21.41 3.35 14.13
CA ASP A 30 -22.56 4.06 14.64
C ASP A 30 -22.44 5.51 14.13
N VAL A 31 -22.80 5.72 12.88
CA VAL A 31 -23.19 7.03 12.38
C VAL A 31 -24.53 7.30 13.03
N PRO A 32 -24.68 8.36 13.87
CA PRO A 32 -25.98 8.75 14.37
C PRO A 32 -26.89 8.98 13.16
N ARG A 33 -27.99 8.22 13.06
CA ARG A 33 -29.03 8.48 12.09
C ARG A 33 -29.53 9.91 12.31
N SER A 34 -29.11 10.82 11.43
CA SER A 34 -29.70 12.13 11.31
C SER A 34 -31.18 11.94 10.97
N THR A 35 -32.04 12.49 11.82
CA THR A 35 -33.45 12.67 11.58
C THR A 35 -33.66 13.39 10.24
N LYS A 36 -34.63 12.88 9.48
CA LYS A 36 -35.12 13.43 8.22
C LYS A 36 -35.35 14.95 8.35
N ASP A 37 -34.55 15.70 7.65
CA ASP A 37 -34.91 16.99 7.07
C ASP A 37 -34.33 17.00 5.66
N ASP A 38 -35.07 16.40 4.73
CA ASP A 38 -34.88 16.52 3.30
C ASP A 38 -35.32 17.92 2.85
N ASP A 39 -34.57 18.93 3.25
CA ASP A 39 -34.65 20.22 2.59
C ASP A 39 -33.76 20.20 1.36
N ALA A 40 -34.38 20.31 0.20
CA ALA A 40 -33.76 20.49 -1.09
C ALA A 40 -32.58 21.47 -0.97
N ILE A 41 -31.35 20.96 -1.21
CA ILE A 41 -30.12 21.75 -1.22
C ILE A 41 -30.18 22.66 -2.44
N THR A 42 -30.85 23.81 -2.33
CA THR A 42 -30.60 24.93 -3.23
C THR A 42 -29.16 25.35 -3.01
N GLU A 43 -28.36 25.28 -4.05
CA GLU A 43 -26.98 25.78 -4.08
C GLU A 43 -26.98 27.26 -3.71
N THR A 44 -26.86 27.55 -2.42
CA THR A 44 -26.50 28.91 -1.99
C THR A 44 -25.03 29.11 -2.31
N PRO A 45 -24.64 30.19 -3.03
CA PRO A 45 -23.24 30.44 -3.32
C PRO A 45 -22.46 30.50 -1.99
N PHE A 46 -21.46 29.65 -1.88
CA PHE A 46 -20.60 29.58 -0.72
C PHE A 46 -19.97 30.96 -0.50
N ALA A 47 -20.28 31.63 0.57
CA ALA A 47 -19.73 32.95 0.87
C ALA A 47 -18.18 32.79 0.99
N ALA A 48 -17.41 33.63 0.32
CA ALA A 48 -15.95 33.53 0.17
C ALA A 48 -15.17 33.49 1.50
N ALA A 49 -15.73 33.94 2.59
CA ALA A 49 -15.10 33.94 3.91
C ALA A 49 -14.87 32.57 4.55
N PRO A 50 -15.83 31.59 4.49
CA PRO A 50 -15.55 30.24 5.02
C PRO A 50 -14.52 29.45 4.20
N GLU A 51 -14.38 29.68 2.90
CA GLU A 51 -13.41 29.00 2.04
C GLU A 51 -11.97 29.33 2.43
N LEU A 52 -11.65 30.57 2.71
CA LEU A 52 -10.31 30.99 3.14
C LEU A 52 -9.92 30.32 4.50
N GLY A 53 -10.90 30.18 5.41
CA GLY A 53 -10.71 29.49 6.67
C GLY A 53 -10.41 27.98 6.50
N ILE A 54 -11.02 27.32 5.52
CA ILE A 54 -10.75 25.92 5.17
C ILE A 54 -9.34 25.77 4.59
N LEU A 55 -8.93 26.65 3.67
CA LEU A 55 -7.60 26.63 3.07
C LEU A 55 -6.51 26.89 4.08
N ALA A 56 -6.68 27.84 5.00
CA ALA A 56 -5.72 28.08 6.07
C ALA A 56 -5.53 26.85 6.97
N ARG A 57 -6.62 26.16 7.31
CA ARG A 57 -6.56 24.91 8.09
C ARG A 57 -5.94 23.78 7.30
N ALA A 58 -6.25 23.64 6.02
CA ALA A 58 -5.63 22.66 5.15
C ALA A 58 -4.12 22.89 5.04
N ALA A 59 -3.66 24.13 4.98
CA ALA A 59 -2.24 24.48 5.02
C ALA A 59 -1.58 24.02 6.33
N VAL A 60 -2.20 24.27 7.47
CA VAL A 60 -1.72 23.79 8.78
C VAL A 60 -1.67 22.26 8.82
N VAL A 61 -2.73 21.60 8.33
CA VAL A 61 -2.79 20.12 8.23
C VAL A 61 -1.65 19.61 7.37
N GLY A 62 -1.38 20.22 6.22
CA GLY A 62 -0.29 19.82 5.31
C GLY A 62 1.07 19.90 5.98
N VAL A 63 1.41 21.05 6.56
CA VAL A 63 2.70 21.25 7.26
C VAL A 63 2.84 20.30 8.44
N ALA A 64 1.81 20.17 9.28
CA ALA A 64 1.85 19.30 10.45
C ALA A 64 1.96 17.81 10.04
N THR A 65 1.23 17.38 9.01
CA THR A 65 1.32 16.01 8.47
C THR A 65 2.71 15.75 7.89
N GLY A 66 3.25 16.67 7.08
CA GLY A 66 4.60 16.55 6.52
C GLY A 66 5.64 16.39 7.62
N THR A 67 5.56 17.19 8.69
CA THR A 67 6.47 17.12 9.85
C THR A 67 6.32 15.78 10.59
N CYS A 68 5.09 15.33 10.86
CA CYS A 68 4.84 14.05 11.53
C CYS A 68 5.35 12.87 10.70
N VAL A 69 5.13 12.86 9.38
CA VAL A 69 5.58 11.79 8.48
C VAL A 69 7.10 11.78 8.34
N THR A 70 7.73 12.96 8.30
CA THR A 70 9.20 13.07 8.32
C THR A 70 9.78 12.47 9.60
N ALA A 71 9.27 12.86 10.76
CA ALA A 71 9.71 12.30 12.04
C ALA A 71 9.47 10.79 12.11
N PHE A 72 8.35 10.30 11.58
CA PHE A 72 8.01 8.89 11.49
C PHE A 72 9.02 8.11 10.62
N LYS A 73 9.34 8.60 9.42
CA LYS A 73 10.34 7.96 8.53
C LYS A 73 11.74 7.93 9.15
N LEU A 74 12.18 9.04 9.75
CA LEU A 74 13.45 9.10 10.48
C LEU A 74 13.49 8.13 11.65
N SER A 75 12.37 7.91 12.33
CA SER A 75 12.29 6.94 13.42
C SER A 75 12.40 5.51 12.92
N ILE A 76 11.83 5.17 11.74
CA ILE A 76 11.99 3.86 11.10
C ILE A 76 13.47 3.63 10.76
N ASP A 77 14.12 4.60 10.12
CA ASP A 77 15.53 4.54 9.73
C ASP A 77 16.45 4.38 10.93
N ALA A 78 16.18 5.11 12.03
CA ALA A 78 16.90 4.97 13.28
C ALA A 78 16.77 3.57 13.90
N VAL A 79 15.58 2.98 13.87
CA VAL A 79 15.36 1.61 14.39
C VAL A 79 16.04 0.58 13.49
N ASP A 80 15.93 0.71 12.17
CA ASP A 80 16.60 -0.16 11.20
C ASP A 80 18.12 -0.13 11.40
N THR A 81 18.71 1.07 11.40
CA THR A 81 20.15 1.27 11.61
C THR A 81 20.61 0.68 12.95
N THR A 82 19.84 0.91 14.03
CA THR A 82 20.21 0.42 15.37
C THR A 82 20.03 -1.08 15.49
N ALA A 83 18.90 -1.62 15.00
CA ALA A 83 18.57 -3.03 15.13
C ALA A 83 19.50 -3.92 14.29
N TYR A 84 19.73 -3.54 13.03
CA TYR A 84 20.53 -4.36 12.12
C TYR A 84 22.03 -4.08 12.19
N ASN A 85 22.46 -2.83 12.17
CA ASN A 85 23.89 -2.51 12.15
C ASN A 85 24.55 -2.70 13.53
N ALA A 86 23.93 -2.20 14.60
CA ALA A 86 24.51 -2.32 15.95
C ALA A 86 24.36 -3.74 16.50
N TYR A 87 23.19 -4.36 16.35
CA TYR A 87 22.92 -5.70 16.86
C TYR A 87 23.73 -6.76 16.09
N LEU A 88 23.69 -6.76 14.76
CA LEU A 88 24.46 -7.70 13.94
C LEU A 88 25.98 -7.51 14.13
N SER A 89 26.46 -6.26 14.16
CA SER A 89 27.88 -6.01 14.40
C SER A 89 28.33 -6.49 15.78
N SER A 90 27.53 -6.34 16.83
CA SER A 90 27.85 -6.83 18.17
C SER A 90 27.88 -8.36 18.25
N VAL A 91 26.96 -9.03 17.57
CA VAL A 91 26.89 -10.49 17.52
C VAL A 91 28.05 -11.08 16.70
N PHE A 92 28.40 -10.46 15.56
CA PHE A 92 29.51 -10.92 14.72
C PHE A 92 30.89 -10.59 15.33
N SER A 93 31.06 -9.44 16.02
CA SER A 93 32.32 -9.06 16.65
C SER A 93 32.59 -9.82 17.95
N ALA A 94 31.57 -10.31 18.63
CA ALA A 94 31.72 -11.12 19.85
C ALA A 94 32.30 -12.54 19.59
N GLY A 95 32.62 -12.88 18.33
CA GLY A 95 33.32 -14.15 17.98
C GLY A 95 32.52 -15.41 18.33
N GLY A 96 31.21 -15.29 18.48
CA GLY A 96 30.38 -16.39 18.94
C GLY A 96 30.31 -17.52 17.90
N ALA A 97 30.75 -18.73 18.29
CA ALA A 97 30.60 -19.96 17.49
C ALA A 97 29.17 -20.22 17.03
N ALA A 98 28.17 -19.58 17.65
CA ALA A 98 26.76 -19.63 17.29
C ALA A 98 26.45 -18.98 15.92
N THR A 99 27.27 -18.00 15.50
CA THR A 99 27.07 -17.29 14.20
C THR A 99 27.78 -17.97 13.03
N ALA A 100 28.72 -18.87 13.32
CA ALA A 100 29.43 -19.63 12.28
C ALA A 100 28.59 -20.77 11.67
N SER A 101 27.42 -21.08 12.26
CA SER A 101 26.48 -22.06 11.72
C SER A 101 25.33 -21.39 10.97
N PRO A 102 24.82 -21.99 9.87
CA PRO A 102 23.64 -21.46 9.16
C PRO A 102 22.41 -21.29 10.07
N LEU A 103 22.25 -22.15 11.07
CA LEU A 103 21.20 -22.07 12.08
C LEU A 103 21.37 -20.88 13.03
N GLY A 104 22.60 -20.52 13.40
CA GLY A 104 22.88 -19.38 14.25
C GLY A 104 22.57 -18.05 13.57
N SER A 105 22.94 -17.90 12.31
CA SER A 105 22.59 -16.72 11.51
C SER A 105 21.06 -16.59 11.30
N ALA A 106 20.38 -17.71 11.03
CA ALA A 106 18.93 -17.73 10.91
C ALA A 106 18.22 -17.29 12.20
N ALA A 107 18.69 -17.74 13.36
CA ALA A 107 18.13 -17.36 14.65
C ALA A 107 18.31 -15.87 14.93
N VAL A 108 19.45 -15.29 14.55
CA VAL A 108 19.71 -13.85 14.68
C VAL A 108 18.77 -13.03 13.78
N TYR A 109 18.67 -13.39 12.49
CA TYR A 109 17.77 -12.72 11.56
C TYR A 109 16.29 -12.82 11.98
N ALA A 110 15.87 -13.96 12.53
CA ALA A 110 14.50 -14.16 13.02
C ALA A 110 14.20 -13.35 14.29
N SER A 111 15.19 -13.10 15.14
CA SER A 111 14.98 -12.43 16.42
C SER A 111 14.61 -10.94 16.26
N ILE A 112 15.16 -10.23 15.27
CA ILE A 112 14.92 -8.79 15.08
C ILE A 112 13.46 -8.48 14.73
N PRO A 113 12.85 -9.08 13.67
CA PRO A 113 11.43 -8.87 13.39
C PRO A 113 10.50 -9.39 14.49
N ALA A 114 10.90 -10.46 15.20
CA ALA A 114 10.15 -10.97 16.34
C ALA A 114 10.09 -9.99 17.50
N LEU A 115 11.21 -9.31 17.82
CA LEU A 115 11.25 -8.25 18.84
C LEU A 115 10.39 -7.06 18.45
N GLY A 116 10.40 -6.68 17.17
CA GLY A 116 9.48 -5.65 16.64
C GLY A 116 8.02 -6.04 16.84
N GLY A 117 7.66 -7.27 16.48
CA GLY A 117 6.32 -7.81 16.69
C GLY A 117 5.91 -7.88 18.18
N LEU A 118 6.85 -8.23 19.06
CA LEU A 118 6.62 -8.20 20.52
C LEU A 118 6.32 -6.76 20.99
N GLY A 119 7.05 -5.78 20.50
CA GLY A 119 6.79 -4.36 20.76
C GLY A 119 5.38 -3.94 20.35
N VAL A 120 4.91 -4.38 19.16
CA VAL A 120 3.53 -4.15 18.69
C VAL A 120 2.51 -4.78 19.65
N GLY A 121 2.69 -6.04 20.02
CA GLY A 121 1.81 -6.74 20.96
C GLY A 121 1.71 -6.06 22.32
N LEU A 122 2.84 -5.57 22.85
CA LEU A 122 2.89 -4.83 24.12
C LEU A 122 2.17 -3.47 24.00
N LEU A 123 2.43 -2.69 22.93
CA LEU A 123 1.76 -1.41 22.70
C LEU A 123 0.24 -1.56 22.58
N ARG A 124 -0.24 -2.61 21.91
CA ARG A 124 -1.67 -2.92 21.82
C ARG A 124 -2.28 -3.21 23.20
N CYS A 125 -1.55 -3.90 24.09
CA CYS A 125 -2.03 -4.21 25.43
C CYS A 125 -2.15 -3.00 26.35
N ILE A 126 -1.23 -2.04 26.24
CA ILE A 126 -1.21 -0.86 27.13
C ILE A 126 -2.06 0.31 26.61
N THR A 127 -2.53 0.24 25.36
CA THR A 127 -3.27 1.31 24.71
C THR A 127 -4.72 0.89 24.42
N PRO A 128 -5.71 1.28 25.23
CA PRO A 128 -7.10 0.81 25.09
C PRO A 128 -7.80 1.23 23.79
N ASP A 129 -7.31 2.28 23.13
CA ASP A 129 -7.85 2.82 21.88
C ASP A 129 -6.94 2.59 20.66
N PHE A 130 -6.07 1.55 20.75
CA PHE A 130 -5.09 1.24 19.73
C PHE A 130 -5.71 0.99 18.35
N ASP A 131 -6.80 0.24 18.27
CA ASP A 131 -7.44 -0.14 17.01
C ASP A 131 -8.56 0.83 16.57
N ARG A 132 -8.72 1.99 17.27
CA ARG A 132 -9.74 2.98 16.92
C ARG A 132 -9.41 3.73 15.63
N PRO A 133 -10.44 4.15 14.86
CA PRO A 133 -10.25 4.98 13.68
C PRO A 133 -9.64 6.34 14.03
N PRO A 134 -8.96 7.04 13.09
CA PRO A 134 -8.28 8.32 13.32
C PRO A 134 -9.18 9.41 13.93
N SER A 135 -10.46 9.42 13.56
CA SER A 135 -11.45 10.39 14.08
C SER A 135 -11.73 10.27 15.59
N ASN A 136 -11.57 9.06 16.15
CA ASN A 136 -11.95 8.72 17.53
C ASN A 136 -10.75 8.32 18.40
N THR A 137 -9.53 8.34 17.84
CA THR A 137 -8.30 7.96 18.54
C THR A 137 -7.81 9.10 19.43
N THR A 138 -7.37 8.79 20.66
CA THR A 138 -6.68 9.75 21.54
C THR A 138 -5.29 10.08 21.01
N PHE A 139 -4.62 11.11 21.57
CA PHE A 139 -3.23 11.40 21.18
C PHE A 139 -2.29 10.23 21.53
N ALA A 140 -2.50 9.61 22.68
CA ALA A 140 -1.73 8.45 23.10
C ALA A 140 -1.96 7.26 22.16
N GLY A 141 -3.20 7.00 21.74
CA GLY A 141 -3.53 5.96 20.77
C GLY A 141 -2.86 6.17 19.41
N ALA A 142 -2.90 7.40 18.89
CA ALA A 142 -2.25 7.74 17.63
C ALA A 142 -0.71 7.57 17.70
N LEU A 143 -0.11 8.00 18.80
CA LEU A 143 1.32 7.85 19.04
C LEU A 143 1.72 6.38 19.19
N SER A 144 0.92 5.57 19.91
CA SER A 144 1.15 4.13 20.07
C SER A 144 1.07 3.40 18.73
N GLN A 145 0.12 3.76 17.86
CA GLN A 145 0.03 3.20 16.51
C GLN A 145 1.22 3.57 15.65
N ALA A 146 1.67 4.82 15.70
CA ALA A 146 2.87 5.25 14.99
C ALA A 146 4.11 4.51 15.50
N ALA A 147 4.28 4.37 16.83
CA ALA A 147 5.36 3.61 17.44
C ALA A 147 5.32 2.11 17.06
N ALA A 148 4.13 1.52 17.02
CA ALA A 148 3.96 0.14 16.56
C ALA A 148 4.33 -0.04 15.08
N ALA A 149 3.98 0.94 14.23
CA ALA A 149 4.40 0.95 12.84
C ALA A 149 5.93 1.10 12.71
N VAL A 150 6.56 1.97 13.49
CA VAL A 150 8.04 2.08 13.56
C VAL A 150 8.67 0.75 13.97
N ALA A 151 8.15 0.11 15.01
CA ALA A 151 8.63 -1.20 15.47
C ALA A 151 8.46 -2.28 14.39
N THR A 152 7.32 -2.32 13.69
CA THR A 152 7.07 -3.27 12.59
C THR A 152 8.05 -3.07 11.44
N LEU A 153 8.17 -1.83 10.98
CA LEU A 153 8.87 -1.49 9.72
C LEU A 153 10.37 -1.43 9.90
N GLY A 154 10.85 -0.84 10.99
CA GLY A 154 12.28 -0.72 11.30
C GLY A 154 12.93 -2.05 11.67
N THR A 155 12.15 -3.09 12.00
CA THR A 155 12.67 -4.43 12.28
C THR A 155 12.57 -5.40 11.12
N GLY A 156 12.10 -4.95 9.94
CA GLY A 156 12.15 -5.74 8.71
C GLY A 156 10.93 -6.58 8.39
N ASN A 157 9.79 -6.35 9.04
CA ASN A 157 8.54 -7.01 8.64
C ASN A 157 8.05 -6.51 7.27
N SER A 158 7.39 -7.38 6.51
CA SER A 158 7.03 -7.18 5.11
C SER A 158 5.80 -6.27 4.91
N LEU A 159 5.91 -5.00 5.27
CA LEU A 159 4.88 -3.96 5.14
C LEU A 159 5.52 -2.62 4.74
N GLY A 160 4.70 -1.63 4.39
CA GLY A 160 5.13 -0.30 3.96
C GLY A 160 4.78 0.82 4.95
N PRO A 161 5.52 1.95 4.93
CA PRO A 161 5.31 3.10 5.81
C PRO A 161 4.14 4.00 5.36
N GLU A 162 3.63 3.86 4.14
CA GLU A 162 2.69 4.81 3.54
C GLU A 162 1.29 4.72 4.16
N GLY A 163 0.82 3.51 4.50
CA GLY A 163 -0.45 3.33 5.20
C GLY A 163 -0.48 4.08 6.54
N PRO A 164 0.50 3.88 7.42
CA PRO A 164 0.68 4.68 8.63
C PRO A 164 0.81 6.18 8.35
N ALA A 165 1.49 6.61 7.28
CA ALA A 165 1.61 8.03 6.91
C ALA A 165 0.24 8.65 6.56
N VAL A 166 -0.60 7.95 5.79
CA VAL A 166 -1.98 8.36 5.49
C VAL A 166 -2.80 8.47 6.79
N ARG A 167 -2.67 7.49 7.68
CA ARG A 167 -3.37 7.48 8.97
C ARG A 167 -2.92 8.64 9.88
N LEU A 168 -1.63 8.98 9.89
CA LEU A 168 -1.11 10.16 10.59
C LEU A 168 -1.76 11.44 10.04
N GLY A 169 -1.82 11.60 8.73
CA GLY A 169 -2.47 12.73 8.07
C GLY A 169 -3.95 12.85 8.42
N ALA A 170 -4.71 11.76 8.38
CA ALA A 170 -6.10 11.72 8.81
C ALA A 170 -6.27 12.10 10.29
N THR A 171 -5.34 11.64 11.16
CA THR A 171 -5.36 11.97 12.59
C THR A 171 -5.08 13.45 12.86
N VAL A 172 -4.11 14.03 12.17
CA VAL A 172 -3.81 15.48 12.24
C VAL A 172 -5.02 16.29 11.80
N ALA A 173 -5.64 15.91 10.68
CA ALA A 173 -6.84 16.56 10.16
C ALA A 173 -8.04 16.49 11.13
N ALA A 174 -8.27 15.31 11.71
CA ALA A 174 -9.31 15.11 12.72
C ALA A 174 -9.13 16.05 13.93
N ARG A 175 -7.87 16.26 14.36
CA ARG A 175 -7.55 17.22 15.45
C ARG A 175 -7.77 18.67 15.04
N ALA A 176 -7.35 19.06 13.84
CA ALA A 176 -7.54 20.39 13.30
C ALA A 176 -9.05 20.73 13.14
N SER A 177 -9.88 19.74 12.80
CA SER A 177 -11.32 19.88 12.67
C SER A 177 -12.06 19.97 14.02
N GLY A 178 -11.54 19.35 15.08
CA GLY A 178 -12.12 19.36 16.43
C GLY A 178 -12.20 20.75 17.08
N THR A 179 -11.41 21.71 16.58
CA THR A 179 -11.44 23.12 17.03
C THR A 179 -12.65 23.92 16.53
N ILE A 180 -13.45 23.36 15.60
CA ILE A 180 -14.63 24.00 15.03
C ILE A 180 -15.81 23.78 15.98
N ARG A 181 -16.20 24.81 16.75
CA ARG A 181 -17.39 24.78 17.63
C ARG A 181 -18.57 25.47 16.98
N GLY A 182 -19.77 24.86 17.00
CA GLY A 182 -21.02 25.50 16.68
C GLY A 182 -21.29 25.79 15.20
N ASP A 183 -20.53 25.26 14.26
CA ASP A 183 -20.77 25.47 12.84
C ASP A 183 -21.81 24.46 12.29
N LYS A 184 -22.85 24.94 11.61
CA LYS A 184 -23.85 24.12 10.91
C LYS A 184 -23.21 23.19 9.86
N TYR A 185 -22.02 23.54 9.34
CA TYR A 185 -21.29 22.80 8.32
C TYR A 185 -20.15 21.96 8.87
N ARG A 186 -20.04 21.79 10.19
CA ARG A 186 -18.93 21.08 10.85
C ARG A 186 -18.61 19.72 10.23
N GLY A 187 -19.63 18.90 9.97
CA GLY A 187 -19.44 17.56 9.38
C GLY A 187 -18.82 17.60 7.99
N ARG A 188 -19.26 18.55 7.14
CA ARG A 188 -18.71 18.74 5.79
C ARG A 188 -17.26 19.23 5.83
N ILE A 189 -16.95 20.21 6.69
CA ILE A 189 -15.59 20.74 6.85
C ILE A 189 -14.66 19.64 7.39
N GLN A 190 -15.14 18.85 8.35
CA GLN A 190 -14.37 17.71 8.88
C GLN A 190 -14.02 16.72 7.79
N LYS A 191 -14.95 16.32 6.92
CA LYS A 191 -14.69 15.42 5.79
C LYS A 191 -13.65 15.99 4.83
N VAL A 192 -13.80 17.27 4.44
CA VAL A 192 -12.84 17.95 3.55
C VAL A 192 -11.43 17.97 4.15
N LEU A 193 -11.32 18.30 5.44
CA LEU A 193 -10.01 18.31 6.11
C LEU A 193 -9.43 16.90 6.26
N THR A 194 -10.25 15.87 6.52
CA THR A 194 -9.79 14.48 6.59
C THR A 194 -9.20 14.04 5.25
N GLY A 195 -9.92 14.27 4.13
CA GLY A 195 -9.39 14.00 2.79
C GLY A 195 -8.11 14.79 2.48
N ALA A 196 -8.03 16.07 2.91
CA ALA A 196 -6.81 16.87 2.79
C ALA A 196 -5.65 16.30 3.62
N GLY A 197 -5.92 15.76 4.82
CA GLY A 197 -4.92 15.10 5.65
C GLY A 197 -4.43 13.79 5.07
N GLU A 198 -5.32 12.97 4.52
CA GLU A 198 -4.95 11.72 3.84
C GLU A 198 -4.12 12.00 2.58
N ALA A 199 -4.53 13.01 1.77
CA ALA A 199 -3.74 13.49 0.64
C ALA A 199 -2.32 13.93 1.06
N ALA A 200 -2.22 14.70 2.15
CA ALA A 200 -0.95 15.12 2.73
C ALA A 200 -0.11 13.91 3.21
N GLY A 201 -0.76 12.88 3.76
CA GLY A 201 -0.12 11.63 4.18
C GLY A 201 0.48 10.87 3.01
N VAL A 202 -0.23 10.74 1.89
CA VAL A 202 0.29 10.15 0.64
C VAL A 202 1.43 10.99 0.08
N ALA A 203 1.23 12.32 -0.02
CA ALA A 203 2.22 13.25 -0.54
C ALA A 203 3.53 13.20 0.26
N ALA A 204 3.46 13.19 1.59
CA ALA A 204 4.62 13.07 2.46
C ALA A 204 5.24 11.66 2.43
N GLY A 205 4.38 10.62 2.33
CA GLY A 205 4.81 9.24 2.24
C GLY A 205 5.69 8.96 1.03
N PHE A 206 5.29 9.45 -0.12
CA PHE A 206 5.94 9.18 -1.41
C PHE A 206 6.71 10.36 -2.00
N SER A 207 6.67 11.55 -1.42
CA SER A 207 7.13 12.81 -2.04
C SER A 207 6.40 13.10 -3.36
N ALA A 208 5.11 12.76 -3.43
CA ALA A 208 4.27 12.77 -4.63
C ALA A 208 2.96 13.55 -4.37
N PRO A 209 2.98 14.90 -4.50
CA PRO A 209 1.83 15.75 -4.16
C PRO A 209 0.63 15.55 -5.09
N ILE A 210 0.83 15.31 -6.39
CA ILE A 210 -0.27 15.11 -7.33
C ILE A 210 -0.97 13.77 -7.04
N ALA A 211 -0.21 12.71 -6.81
CA ALA A 211 -0.76 11.42 -6.41
C ALA A 211 -1.58 11.52 -5.11
N GLY A 212 -1.14 12.33 -4.16
CA GLY A 212 -1.91 12.63 -2.94
C GLY A 212 -3.28 13.25 -3.21
N ILE A 213 -3.34 14.20 -4.15
CA ILE A 213 -4.63 14.79 -4.58
C ILE A 213 -5.54 13.72 -5.19
N PHE A 214 -5.03 12.92 -6.13
CA PHE A 214 -5.80 11.86 -6.77
C PHE A 214 -6.25 10.79 -5.76
N TYR A 215 -5.44 10.47 -4.75
CA TYR A 215 -5.84 9.57 -3.67
C TYR A 215 -7.07 10.06 -2.91
N ALA A 216 -7.10 11.35 -2.55
CA ALA A 216 -8.26 11.92 -1.90
C ALA A 216 -9.51 11.89 -2.80
N LEU A 217 -9.36 12.05 -4.11
CA LEU A 217 -10.46 12.00 -5.07
C LEU A 217 -10.97 10.57 -5.31
N GLU A 218 -10.08 9.59 -5.41
CA GLU A 218 -10.47 8.21 -5.75
C GLU A 218 -10.78 7.35 -4.53
N VAL A 219 -10.09 7.54 -3.40
CA VAL A 219 -10.20 6.68 -2.22
C VAL A 219 -10.99 7.34 -1.11
N SER A 220 -10.56 8.52 -0.67
CA SER A 220 -11.16 9.21 0.46
C SER A 220 -12.60 9.68 0.18
N SER A 221 -12.92 10.05 -1.05
CA SER A 221 -14.24 10.55 -1.45
C SER A 221 -15.25 9.46 -1.86
N ARG A 222 -14.92 8.17 -1.70
CA ARG A 222 -15.85 7.08 -2.09
C ARG A 222 -17.16 7.10 -1.33
N ASP A 223 -17.11 7.47 -0.06
CA ASP A 223 -18.29 7.52 0.81
C ASP A 223 -19.18 8.75 0.53
N ASP A 224 -18.71 9.72 -0.27
CA ASP A 224 -19.42 10.96 -0.58
C ASP A 224 -20.12 10.92 -1.95
N ARG A 225 -20.30 9.73 -2.55
CA ARG A 225 -21.10 9.61 -3.76
C ARG A 225 -22.56 9.89 -3.47
N SER A 226 -23.15 10.80 -4.24
CA SER A 226 -24.61 11.06 -4.20
C SER A 226 -25.37 9.78 -4.59
N ALA A 227 -26.67 9.70 -4.25
CA ALA A 227 -27.52 8.57 -4.62
C ALA A 227 -27.50 8.25 -6.12
N ASP A 228 -27.18 9.23 -6.97
CA ASP A 228 -27.03 9.11 -8.43
C ASP A 228 -25.62 8.70 -8.87
N GLY A 229 -24.71 8.39 -7.94
CA GLY A 229 -23.32 7.97 -8.25
C GLY A 229 -22.41 9.12 -8.70
N ALA A 230 -22.87 10.35 -8.77
CA ALA A 230 -22.08 11.50 -9.16
C ALA A 230 -21.16 11.94 -7.99
N LEU A 231 -19.89 12.13 -8.29
CA LEU A 231 -18.92 12.68 -7.35
C LEU A 231 -19.07 14.22 -7.32
N VAL A 232 -19.78 14.75 -6.34
CA VAL A 232 -19.89 16.20 -6.14
C VAL A 232 -18.78 16.67 -5.21
N LEU A 233 -17.65 17.06 -5.79
CA LEU A 233 -16.54 17.66 -5.03
C LEU A 233 -16.70 19.17 -4.99
N PRO A 234 -16.86 19.77 -3.81
CA PRO A 234 -16.82 21.22 -3.68
C PRO A 234 -15.44 21.74 -4.12
N ARG A 235 -15.39 22.85 -4.86
CA ARG A 235 -14.12 23.49 -5.28
C ARG A 235 -13.15 23.67 -4.11
N ALA A 236 -13.69 24.04 -2.95
CA ALA A 236 -12.93 24.18 -1.71
C ALA A 236 -12.25 22.87 -1.25
N ALA A 237 -12.85 21.70 -1.50
CA ALA A 237 -12.25 20.41 -1.15
C ALA A 237 -11.03 20.11 -2.03
N VAL A 238 -11.13 20.32 -3.35
CA VAL A 238 -10.02 20.15 -4.28
C VAL A 238 -8.87 21.11 -3.94
N ALA A 239 -9.18 22.37 -3.67
CA ALA A 239 -8.18 23.37 -3.28
C ALA A 239 -7.52 23.03 -1.92
N ALA A 240 -8.28 22.55 -0.94
CA ALA A 240 -7.78 22.16 0.36
C ALA A 240 -6.84 20.95 0.25
N THR A 241 -7.21 19.91 -0.52
CA THR A 241 -6.37 18.74 -0.76
C THR A 241 -5.09 19.13 -1.48
N ALA A 242 -5.16 20.00 -2.49
CA ALA A 242 -3.98 20.47 -3.23
C ALA A 242 -3.01 21.23 -2.32
N VAL A 243 -3.51 22.22 -1.55
CA VAL A 243 -2.68 23.00 -0.63
C VAL A 243 -2.02 22.11 0.42
N SER A 244 -2.81 21.21 1.04
CA SER A 244 -2.30 20.32 2.08
C SER A 244 -1.25 19.36 1.53
N SER A 245 -1.50 18.77 0.36
CA SER A 245 -0.62 17.82 -0.32
C SER A 245 0.73 18.45 -0.69
N VAL A 246 0.70 19.62 -1.33
CA VAL A 246 1.92 20.35 -1.75
C VAL A 246 2.74 20.76 -0.54
N LEU A 247 2.13 21.34 0.50
CA LEU A 247 2.86 21.76 1.70
C LEU A 247 3.48 20.57 2.45
N ALA A 248 2.79 19.43 2.51
CA ALA A 248 3.34 18.23 3.12
C ALA A 248 4.56 17.68 2.35
N ALA A 249 4.48 17.66 1.01
CA ALA A 249 5.61 17.27 0.17
C ALA A 249 6.81 18.21 0.32
N LEU A 250 6.57 19.54 0.35
CA LEU A 250 7.63 20.54 0.55
C LEU A 250 8.35 20.36 1.89
N VAL A 251 7.63 20.05 2.97
CA VAL A 251 8.25 19.78 4.28
C VAL A 251 9.18 18.57 4.20
N VAL A 252 8.74 17.48 3.55
CA VAL A 252 9.55 16.26 3.38
C VAL A 252 10.76 16.56 2.48
N GLU A 253 10.60 17.38 1.45
CA GLU A 253 11.71 17.76 0.56
C GLU A 253 12.80 18.53 1.30
N GLN A 254 12.43 19.41 2.22
CA GLN A 254 13.38 20.14 3.08
C GLN A 254 14.12 19.24 4.10
N ALA A 255 13.55 18.11 4.46
CA ALA A 255 14.16 17.16 5.39
C ALA A 255 15.35 16.37 4.79
N GLY A 256 15.52 16.42 3.48
CA GLY A 256 16.66 15.84 2.79
C GLY A 256 16.37 14.50 2.09
N PRO A 257 17.35 14.01 1.31
CA PRO A 257 17.16 12.86 0.41
C PRO A 257 16.92 11.51 1.14
N SER A 258 17.35 11.38 2.38
CA SER A 258 17.16 10.16 3.18
C SER A 258 15.69 9.85 3.48
N VAL A 259 14.82 10.85 3.45
CA VAL A 259 13.38 10.71 3.73
C VAL A 259 12.56 10.60 2.44
N GLN A 260 13.14 10.98 1.31
CA GLN A 260 12.46 10.98 0.00
C GLN A 260 12.50 9.59 -0.64
N LEU A 261 11.37 9.12 -1.12
CA LEU A 261 11.34 8.00 -2.06
C LEU A 261 11.56 8.53 -3.47
N ARG A 262 12.64 8.11 -4.09
CA ARG A 262 12.93 8.36 -5.51
C ARG A 262 13.18 7.03 -6.18
N LEU A 263 12.45 6.75 -7.23
CA LEU A 263 12.72 5.62 -8.10
C LEU A 263 13.64 6.09 -9.24
N PRO A 264 14.57 5.25 -9.70
CA PRO A 264 15.35 5.55 -10.88
C PRO A 264 14.39 5.74 -12.06
N SER A 265 14.70 6.67 -12.97
CA SER A 265 14.03 6.77 -14.25
C SER A 265 14.61 5.67 -15.13
N PRO A 266 13.82 4.61 -15.45
CA PRO A 266 14.33 3.54 -16.30
C PRO A 266 14.52 4.03 -17.71
N ASP A 267 15.50 3.47 -18.44
CA ASP A 267 15.59 3.65 -19.88
C ASP A 267 14.55 2.75 -20.56
N TYR A 268 13.56 3.34 -21.15
CA TYR A 268 12.48 2.63 -21.85
C TYR A 268 12.75 2.39 -23.34
N GLY A 269 13.94 2.76 -23.83
CA GLY A 269 14.29 2.59 -25.24
C GLY A 269 13.52 3.47 -26.22
N GLY A 270 12.78 4.47 -25.71
CA GLY A 270 11.96 5.39 -26.51
C GLY A 270 10.66 4.74 -26.99
N ILE A 271 9.59 4.82 -26.19
CA ILE A 271 8.25 4.36 -26.59
C ILE A 271 7.72 5.27 -27.69
N SER A 272 7.71 4.78 -28.93
CA SER A 272 7.10 5.49 -30.06
C SER A 272 5.57 5.36 -30.00
N LEU A 273 4.84 6.44 -30.19
CA LEU A 273 3.36 6.40 -30.33
C LEU A 273 2.90 5.44 -31.43
N ALA A 274 3.73 5.22 -32.47
CA ALA A 274 3.43 4.24 -33.52
C ALA A 274 3.60 2.78 -33.05
N ALA A 275 4.63 2.53 -32.23
CA ALA A 275 4.86 1.21 -31.62
C ALA A 275 3.83 0.90 -30.52
N LEU A 276 3.33 1.91 -29.82
CA LEU A 276 2.34 1.77 -28.75
C LEU A 276 1.06 1.02 -29.23
N GLY A 277 0.67 1.13 -30.49
CA GLY A 277 -0.47 0.40 -31.04
C GLY A 277 -0.28 -1.12 -31.04
N LEU A 278 0.96 -1.62 -31.15
CA LEU A 278 1.33 -3.04 -31.08
C LEU A 278 1.60 -3.48 -29.64
N GLU A 279 2.15 -2.58 -28.82
CA GLU A 279 2.53 -2.85 -27.43
C GLU A 279 1.32 -2.78 -26.48
N LEU A 280 0.31 -1.95 -26.77
CA LEU A 280 -0.84 -1.72 -25.90
C LEU A 280 -1.57 -3.02 -25.53
N PRO A 281 -1.85 -3.98 -26.44
CA PRO A 281 -2.47 -5.24 -26.06
C PRO A 281 -1.67 -6.03 -25.01
N LEU A 282 -0.34 -5.94 -25.07
CA LEU A 282 0.54 -6.61 -24.11
C LEU A 282 0.51 -5.92 -22.74
N TYR A 283 0.47 -4.59 -22.71
CA TYR A 283 0.27 -3.84 -21.46
C TYR A 283 -1.12 -4.09 -20.86
N LEU A 284 -2.17 -4.26 -21.66
CA LEU A 284 -3.49 -4.67 -21.17
C LEU A 284 -3.48 -6.09 -20.61
N GLY A 285 -2.74 -7.01 -21.26
CA GLY A 285 -2.49 -8.36 -20.74
C GLY A 285 -1.73 -8.35 -19.41
N LEU A 286 -0.70 -7.50 -19.29
CA LEU A 286 0.01 -7.26 -18.04
C LEU A 286 -0.93 -6.74 -16.95
N GLY A 287 -1.82 -5.79 -17.28
CA GLY A 287 -2.84 -5.29 -16.36
C GLY A 287 -3.76 -6.40 -15.84
N ALA A 288 -4.21 -7.29 -16.70
CA ALA A 288 -5.02 -8.43 -16.31
C ALA A 288 -4.25 -9.38 -15.36
N LEU A 289 -2.99 -9.69 -15.66
CA LEU A 289 -2.12 -10.49 -14.78
C LEU A 289 -1.93 -9.80 -13.42
N CYS A 290 -1.65 -8.51 -13.40
CA CYS A 290 -1.49 -7.73 -12.17
C CYS A 290 -2.78 -7.69 -11.34
N GLY A 291 -3.94 -7.65 -11.98
CA GLY A 291 -5.23 -7.80 -11.32
C GLY A 291 -5.38 -9.16 -10.62
N LEU A 292 -4.92 -10.25 -11.24
CA LEU A 292 -4.89 -11.58 -10.62
C LEU A 292 -3.91 -11.65 -9.44
N VAL A 293 -2.74 -11.02 -9.55
CA VAL A 293 -1.76 -10.92 -8.44
C VAL A 293 -2.37 -10.16 -7.26
N ALA A 294 -3.09 -9.07 -7.52
CA ALA A 294 -3.79 -8.32 -6.48
C ALA A 294 -4.90 -9.14 -5.81
N LEU A 295 -5.67 -9.92 -6.58
CA LEU A 295 -6.67 -10.86 -6.03
C LEU A 295 -6.00 -11.94 -5.19
N ALA A 296 -4.85 -12.48 -5.62
CA ALA A 296 -4.09 -13.45 -4.86
C ALA A 296 -3.64 -12.88 -3.51
N LEU A 297 -3.12 -11.65 -3.48
CA LEU A 297 -2.76 -10.94 -2.24
C LEU A 297 -3.98 -10.73 -1.34
N GLN A 298 -5.10 -10.23 -1.87
CA GLN A 298 -6.32 -9.99 -1.09
C GLN A 298 -6.90 -11.29 -0.51
N ASN A 299 -6.85 -12.39 -1.27
CA ASN A 299 -7.28 -13.71 -0.80
C ASN A 299 -6.34 -14.27 0.27
N ALA A 300 -5.02 -14.10 0.06
CA ALA A 300 -4.01 -14.53 1.04
C ALA A 300 -4.15 -13.77 2.36
N ILE A 301 -4.43 -12.45 2.32
CA ILE A 301 -4.69 -11.65 3.52
C ILE A 301 -5.92 -12.19 4.26
N ARG A 302 -7.04 -12.41 3.56
CA ARG A 302 -8.26 -12.95 4.19
C ARG A 302 -8.01 -14.32 4.83
N TYR A 303 -7.31 -15.20 4.12
CA TYR A 303 -6.92 -16.50 4.66
C TYR A 303 -6.01 -16.37 5.88
N ALA A 304 -5.05 -15.46 5.85
CA ALA A 304 -4.17 -15.20 6.99
C ALA A 304 -4.95 -14.63 8.19
N GLU A 305 -5.91 -13.71 7.99
CA GLU A 305 -6.81 -13.23 9.04
C GLU A 305 -7.57 -14.40 9.70
N GLU A 306 -8.12 -15.33 8.91
CA GLU A 306 -8.81 -16.54 9.43
C GLU A 306 -7.86 -17.46 10.21
N VAL A 307 -6.62 -17.65 9.73
CA VAL A 307 -5.61 -18.52 10.39
C VAL A 307 -5.14 -17.94 11.73
N TRP A 308 -5.01 -16.61 11.81
CA TRP A 308 -4.56 -15.90 13.00
C TRP A 308 -5.71 -15.50 13.93
N ASP A 309 -6.98 -15.67 13.56
CA ASP A 309 -8.13 -15.41 14.44
C ASP A 309 -8.15 -16.35 15.65
N GLU A 310 -8.92 -16.05 16.70
CA GLU A 310 -8.99 -16.81 17.95
C GLU A 310 -9.35 -18.28 17.72
N ASP A 311 -10.26 -18.55 16.78
CA ASP A 311 -10.69 -19.89 16.39
C ASP A 311 -9.83 -20.51 15.26
N GLY A 312 -8.81 -19.78 14.77
CA GLY A 312 -7.96 -20.19 13.66
C GLY A 312 -6.85 -21.16 14.06
N ALA A 313 -6.22 -21.78 13.06
CA ALA A 313 -5.21 -22.82 13.27
C ALA A 313 -3.99 -22.35 14.08
N ILE A 314 -3.55 -21.11 13.91
CA ILE A 314 -2.43 -20.53 14.67
C ILE A 314 -2.94 -19.72 15.85
N GLY A 315 -4.00 -18.95 15.66
CA GLY A 315 -4.54 -18.08 16.70
C GLY A 315 -5.09 -18.81 17.92
N SER A 316 -5.56 -20.05 17.76
CA SER A 316 -5.98 -20.90 18.88
C SER A 316 -4.82 -21.35 19.79
N VAL A 317 -3.60 -21.40 19.26
CA VAL A 317 -2.39 -21.85 19.99
C VAL A 317 -1.56 -20.67 20.48
N VAL A 318 -1.47 -19.59 19.66
CA VAL A 318 -0.64 -18.43 19.97
C VAL A 318 -1.52 -17.32 20.58
N PRO A 319 -1.25 -16.90 21.83
CA PRO A 319 -1.96 -15.80 22.46
C PRO A 319 -1.93 -14.53 21.59
N GLU A 320 -3.03 -13.78 21.54
CA GLU A 320 -3.18 -12.57 20.69
C GLU A 320 -1.98 -11.63 20.79
N ARG A 321 -1.47 -11.41 22.00
CA ARG A 321 -0.33 -10.53 22.28
C ARG A 321 0.98 -10.98 21.63
N LEU A 322 1.13 -12.27 21.36
CA LEU A 322 2.35 -12.87 20.80
C LEU A 322 2.23 -13.16 19.31
N ARG A 323 1.06 -13.03 18.69
CA ARG A 323 0.84 -13.26 17.25
C ARG A 323 1.77 -12.39 16.39
N PRO A 324 1.92 -11.06 16.64
CA PRO A 324 2.85 -10.22 15.88
C PRO A 324 4.32 -10.67 16.03
N ALA A 325 4.71 -11.14 17.23
CA ALA A 325 6.07 -11.64 17.48
C ALA A 325 6.32 -12.97 16.76
N ALA A 326 5.37 -13.89 16.80
CA ALA A 326 5.46 -15.16 16.09
C ALA A 326 5.56 -14.97 14.57
N CYS A 327 4.76 -14.05 14.01
CA CYS A 327 4.85 -13.68 12.60
C CYS A 327 6.20 -13.03 12.27
N GLY A 328 6.70 -12.13 13.11
CA GLY A 328 8.03 -11.52 12.95
C GLY A 328 9.15 -12.56 12.92
N ALA A 329 9.08 -13.59 13.79
CA ALA A 329 10.04 -14.69 13.78
C ALA A 329 10.01 -15.48 12.46
N LEU A 330 8.81 -15.75 11.93
CA LEU A 330 8.65 -16.42 10.63
C LEU A 330 9.16 -15.55 9.48
N ALA A 331 8.86 -14.25 9.49
CA ALA A 331 9.36 -13.31 8.49
C ALA A 331 10.89 -13.24 8.50
N GLY A 332 11.50 -13.12 9.67
CA GLY A 332 12.96 -13.11 9.79
C GLY A 332 13.60 -14.43 9.36
N ALA A 333 13.01 -15.59 9.70
CA ALA A 333 13.49 -16.88 9.20
C ALA A 333 13.40 -16.99 7.67
N LEU A 334 12.32 -16.49 7.07
CA LEU A 334 12.18 -16.40 5.62
C LEU A 334 13.25 -15.48 5.01
N GLY A 335 13.58 -14.38 5.67
CA GLY A 335 14.58 -13.41 5.24
C GLY A 335 15.99 -13.95 5.13
N VAL A 336 16.31 -15.04 5.85
CA VAL A 336 17.62 -15.73 5.70
C VAL A 336 17.77 -16.32 4.30
N TYR A 337 16.69 -16.84 3.75
CA TYR A 337 16.68 -17.46 2.43
C TYR A 337 16.33 -16.47 1.31
N CYS A 338 15.55 -15.46 1.61
CA CYS A 338 15.03 -14.51 0.64
C CYS A 338 14.96 -13.10 1.22
N GLN A 339 16.12 -12.46 1.34
CA GLN A 339 16.24 -11.09 1.89
C GLN A 339 15.34 -10.05 1.18
N PRO A 340 15.13 -10.08 -0.17
CA PRO A 340 14.25 -9.13 -0.86
C PRO A 340 12.80 -9.08 -0.37
N VAL A 341 12.35 -10.12 0.34
CA VAL A 341 10.96 -10.20 0.85
C VAL A 341 10.78 -9.42 2.15
N LEU A 342 11.85 -9.16 2.89
CA LEU A 342 11.82 -8.34 4.11
C LEU A 342 11.59 -6.86 3.79
N PHE A 343 11.24 -6.10 4.81
CA PHE A 343 11.01 -4.65 4.73
C PHE A 343 9.93 -4.27 3.70
N ASN A 344 9.98 -3.01 3.27
CA ASN A 344 9.13 -2.47 2.22
C ASN A 344 9.45 -2.99 0.81
N GLY A 345 10.70 -3.44 0.56
CA GLY A 345 11.14 -3.98 -0.73
C GLY A 345 11.62 -2.94 -1.74
N TYR A 346 11.80 -1.67 -1.35
CA TYR A 346 12.24 -0.61 -2.27
C TYR A 346 13.63 -0.82 -2.85
N ALA A 347 14.54 -1.43 -2.10
CA ALA A 347 15.89 -1.75 -2.61
C ALA A 347 15.81 -2.69 -3.82
N THR A 348 15.03 -3.76 -3.71
CA THR A 348 14.80 -4.70 -4.81
C THR A 348 14.00 -4.06 -5.95
N LEU A 349 13.00 -3.24 -5.64
CA LEU A 349 12.26 -2.46 -6.66
C LEU A 349 13.22 -1.60 -7.49
N ASN A 350 14.14 -0.88 -6.84
CA ASN A 350 15.16 -0.07 -7.52
C ASN A 350 16.09 -0.92 -8.41
N SER A 351 16.52 -2.09 -7.94
CA SER A 351 17.34 -3.00 -8.75
C SER A 351 16.58 -3.49 -9.98
N ILE A 352 15.30 -3.84 -9.83
CA ILE A 352 14.44 -4.26 -10.95
C ILE A 352 14.28 -3.16 -11.99
N LEU A 353 14.04 -1.92 -11.55
CA LEU A 353 13.91 -0.77 -12.45
C LEU A 353 15.21 -0.41 -13.18
N GLN A 354 16.37 -0.88 -12.65
CA GLN A 354 17.68 -0.76 -13.29
C GLN A 354 18.06 -2.01 -14.10
N ASP A 355 17.10 -2.88 -14.40
CA ASP A 355 17.30 -4.15 -15.10
C ASP A 355 18.28 -5.12 -14.40
N GLN A 356 18.32 -5.07 -13.07
CA GLN A 356 19.16 -5.92 -12.22
C GLN A 356 18.34 -6.89 -11.36
N GLY A 357 17.09 -7.18 -11.77
CA GLY A 357 16.13 -7.97 -10.99
C GLY A 357 16.34 -9.48 -10.97
N GLY A 358 17.19 -10.02 -11.84
CA GLY A 358 17.38 -11.46 -12.01
C GLY A 358 16.43 -12.08 -13.05
N ASP A 359 16.38 -13.41 -13.08
CA ASP A 359 15.58 -14.18 -14.03
C ASP A 359 14.09 -14.27 -13.62
N ALA A 360 13.23 -14.64 -14.58
CA ALA A 360 11.79 -14.71 -14.38
C ALA A 360 11.38 -15.66 -13.25
N ALA A 361 12.08 -16.77 -13.06
CA ALA A 361 11.79 -17.74 -11.99
C ALA A 361 12.07 -17.15 -10.60
N THR A 362 13.18 -16.43 -10.46
CA THR A 362 13.55 -15.71 -9.23
C THR A 362 12.50 -14.62 -8.92
N LEU A 363 12.09 -13.82 -9.92
CA LEU A 363 11.11 -12.77 -9.76
C LEU A 363 9.72 -13.32 -9.35
N LEU A 364 9.28 -14.43 -9.96
CA LEU A 364 8.04 -15.11 -9.56
C LEU A 364 8.13 -15.67 -8.13
N THR A 365 9.27 -16.18 -7.74
CA THR A 365 9.54 -16.65 -6.37
C THR A 365 9.41 -15.49 -5.38
N TYR A 366 10.01 -14.33 -5.69
CA TYR A 366 9.87 -13.12 -4.87
C TYR A 366 8.41 -12.67 -4.77
N THR A 367 7.66 -12.71 -5.88
CA THR A 367 6.22 -12.39 -5.88
C THR A 367 5.45 -13.28 -4.91
N LEU A 368 5.62 -14.60 -4.99
CA LEU A 368 4.91 -15.55 -4.12
C LEU A 368 5.27 -15.38 -2.64
N LEU A 369 6.57 -15.30 -2.34
CA LEU A 369 7.04 -15.15 -0.97
C LEU A 369 6.62 -13.81 -0.36
N LYS A 370 6.59 -12.73 -1.16
CA LYS A 370 6.11 -11.42 -0.70
C LYS A 370 4.61 -11.44 -0.39
N ILE A 371 3.79 -12.11 -1.20
CA ILE A 371 2.36 -12.30 -0.92
C ILE A 371 2.19 -12.99 0.43
N ILE A 372 2.90 -14.09 0.66
CA ILE A 372 2.81 -14.87 1.90
C ILE A 372 3.25 -14.04 3.12
N ALA A 373 4.42 -13.39 3.02
CA ALA A 373 4.97 -12.60 4.12
C ALA A 373 4.09 -11.39 4.47
N THR A 374 3.58 -10.69 3.45
CA THR A 374 2.69 -9.54 3.65
C THR A 374 1.34 -9.95 4.23
N ALA A 375 0.75 -11.03 3.70
CA ALA A 375 -0.52 -11.56 4.20
C ALA A 375 -0.40 -12.03 5.65
N ALA A 376 0.66 -12.76 5.99
CA ALA A 376 0.92 -13.20 7.36
C ALA A 376 1.11 -12.00 8.30
N ALA A 377 1.84 -10.96 7.88
CA ALA A 377 2.07 -9.76 8.67
C ALA A 377 0.76 -9.02 9.01
N VAL A 378 -0.13 -8.87 8.03
CA VAL A 378 -1.45 -8.25 8.22
C VAL A 378 -2.32 -9.13 9.13
N GLY A 379 -2.42 -10.43 8.86
CA GLY A 379 -3.25 -11.38 9.64
C GLY A 379 -2.81 -11.48 11.11
N ALA A 380 -1.50 -11.43 11.37
CA ALA A 380 -0.95 -11.45 12.72
C ALA A 380 -1.11 -10.10 13.48
N GLY A 381 -1.63 -9.06 12.82
CA GLY A 381 -1.89 -7.76 13.43
C GLY A 381 -0.66 -6.85 13.53
N LEU A 382 0.36 -7.04 12.70
CA LEU A 382 1.45 -6.07 12.54
C LEU A 382 0.94 -4.78 11.90
N VAL A 383 1.58 -3.66 12.21
CA VAL A 383 1.12 -2.33 11.78
C VAL A 383 1.94 -1.81 10.62
N GLY A 384 1.32 -1.66 9.46
CA GLY A 384 1.97 -1.15 8.24
C GLY A 384 0.98 -1.00 7.08
N GLY A 385 1.48 -0.56 5.93
CA GLY A 385 0.68 -0.34 4.72
C GLY A 385 0.93 -1.40 3.65
N LEU A 386 -0.03 -1.51 2.72
CA LEU A 386 0.05 -2.41 1.56
C LEU A 386 0.62 -1.73 0.30
N PHE A 387 0.91 -0.42 0.35
CA PHE A 387 1.40 0.32 -0.83
C PHE A 387 2.73 -0.24 -1.35
N ALA A 388 3.77 -0.23 -0.50
CA ALA A 388 5.09 -0.72 -0.88
C ALA A 388 5.10 -2.21 -1.29
N PRO A 389 4.44 -3.13 -0.56
CA PRO A 389 4.26 -4.50 -1.04
C PRO A 389 3.57 -4.59 -2.40
N SER A 390 2.55 -3.77 -2.67
CA SER A 390 1.85 -3.76 -3.96
C SER A 390 2.76 -3.33 -5.11
N LEU A 391 3.58 -2.28 -4.89
CA LEU A 391 4.58 -1.83 -5.86
C LEU A 391 5.60 -2.93 -6.16
N PHE A 392 6.11 -3.57 -5.12
CA PHE A 392 7.05 -4.68 -5.25
C PHE A 392 6.45 -5.85 -6.05
N LEU A 393 5.24 -6.29 -5.70
CA LEU A 393 4.55 -7.39 -6.38
C LEU A 393 4.31 -7.09 -7.86
N GLY A 394 3.92 -5.85 -8.16
CA GLY A 394 3.69 -5.43 -9.53
C GLY A 394 4.97 -5.35 -10.34
N ALA A 395 6.06 -4.85 -9.75
CA ALA A 395 7.35 -4.76 -10.43
C ALA A 395 7.94 -6.15 -10.71
N THR A 396 7.91 -7.06 -9.73
CA THR A 396 8.41 -8.43 -9.91
C THR A 396 7.57 -9.21 -10.93
N ALA A 397 6.25 -9.13 -10.86
CA ALA A 397 5.36 -9.77 -11.83
C ALA A 397 5.50 -9.16 -13.24
N GLY A 398 5.63 -7.82 -13.33
CA GLY A 398 5.81 -7.11 -14.60
C GLY A 398 7.14 -7.46 -15.28
N SER A 399 8.22 -7.51 -14.51
CA SER A 399 9.53 -7.92 -15.03
C SER A 399 9.53 -9.37 -15.51
N ALA A 400 8.95 -10.29 -14.73
CA ALA A 400 8.83 -11.68 -15.13
C ALA A 400 7.98 -11.84 -16.41
N TYR A 401 6.89 -11.05 -16.50
CA TYR A 401 6.04 -11.01 -17.69
C TYR A 401 6.82 -10.57 -18.93
N ALA A 402 7.63 -9.49 -18.84
CA ALA A 402 8.44 -8.99 -19.94
C ALA A 402 9.44 -10.06 -20.44
N GLN A 403 10.17 -10.73 -19.53
CA GLN A 403 11.13 -11.77 -19.87
C GLN A 403 10.45 -12.97 -20.55
N ILE A 404 9.29 -13.41 -20.04
CA ILE A 404 8.53 -14.52 -20.64
C ILE A 404 7.97 -14.10 -22.01
N ALA A 405 7.42 -12.89 -22.13
CA ALA A 405 6.91 -12.38 -23.38
C ALA A 405 8.00 -12.25 -24.45
N SER A 406 9.18 -11.76 -24.07
CA SER A 406 10.34 -11.67 -24.98
C SER A 406 10.76 -13.02 -25.52
N GLN A 407 10.84 -14.05 -24.65
CA GLN A 407 11.15 -15.40 -25.08
C GLN A 407 10.11 -15.99 -26.05
N LEU A 408 8.81 -15.71 -25.80
CA LEU A 408 7.73 -16.16 -26.69
C LEU A 408 7.73 -15.43 -28.03
N THR A 409 8.02 -14.14 -28.06
CA THR A 409 8.09 -13.34 -29.30
C THR A 409 9.30 -13.74 -30.16
N GLU A 410 10.44 -14.06 -29.54
CA GLU A 410 11.59 -14.60 -30.24
C GLU A 410 11.28 -15.93 -30.95
N LEU A 411 10.50 -16.82 -30.31
CA LEU A 411 10.08 -18.10 -30.90
C LEU A 411 9.19 -17.93 -32.15
N ILE A 412 8.44 -16.82 -32.24
CA ILE A 412 7.57 -16.53 -33.40
C ILE A 412 8.24 -15.57 -34.40
N GLY A 413 9.53 -15.23 -34.22
CA GLY A 413 10.30 -14.38 -35.12
C GLY A 413 9.96 -12.89 -35.06
N VAL A 414 9.39 -12.41 -33.99
CA VAL A 414 9.13 -10.98 -33.72
C VAL A 414 10.28 -10.43 -32.87
N ASP A 415 10.76 -9.21 -33.19
CA ASP A 415 11.82 -8.58 -32.42
C ASP A 415 11.43 -8.43 -30.94
N PRO A 416 12.17 -9.01 -29.98
CA PRO A 416 11.83 -8.98 -28.57
C PRO A 416 12.04 -7.62 -27.90
N ASN A 417 12.72 -6.68 -28.55
CA ASN A 417 13.18 -5.43 -27.93
C ASN A 417 12.08 -4.35 -27.73
N PHE A 418 10.85 -4.62 -28.11
CA PHE A 418 9.75 -3.66 -27.96
C PHE A 418 9.16 -3.63 -26.54
N LEU A 419 9.36 -4.67 -25.71
CA LEU A 419 8.91 -4.74 -24.31
C LEU A 419 10.14 -4.77 -23.39
N THR A 420 10.48 -3.62 -22.82
CA THR A 420 11.60 -3.59 -21.88
C THR A 420 11.18 -4.04 -20.48
N THR A 421 12.06 -4.78 -19.81
CA THR A 421 11.83 -5.25 -18.43
C THR A 421 11.50 -4.10 -17.46
N PRO A 422 12.23 -2.95 -17.47
CA PRO A 422 11.94 -1.82 -16.60
C PRO A 422 10.58 -1.15 -16.87
N ALA A 423 10.16 -1.07 -18.15
CA ALA A 423 8.85 -0.52 -18.49
C ALA A 423 7.72 -1.39 -17.95
N CYS A 424 7.78 -2.71 -18.17
CA CYS A 424 6.81 -3.65 -17.64
C CYS A 424 6.83 -3.70 -16.10
N ALA A 425 7.99 -3.53 -15.46
CA ALA A 425 8.09 -3.41 -14.02
C ALA A 425 7.35 -2.19 -13.48
N THR A 426 7.55 -1.03 -14.12
CA THR A 426 6.89 0.22 -13.71
C THR A 426 5.38 0.14 -13.92
N VAL A 427 4.94 -0.33 -15.10
CA VAL A 427 3.51 -0.51 -15.41
C VAL A 427 2.87 -1.54 -14.49
N GLY A 428 3.57 -2.65 -14.23
CA GLY A 428 3.11 -3.68 -13.29
C GLY A 428 2.96 -3.16 -11.87
N ALA A 429 3.94 -2.38 -11.38
CA ALA A 429 3.89 -1.75 -10.05
C ALA A 429 2.64 -0.87 -9.89
N ALA A 430 2.36 0.01 -10.86
CA ALA A 430 1.14 0.82 -10.87
C ALA A 430 -0.12 -0.05 -10.92
N SER A 431 -0.11 -1.11 -11.74
CA SER A 431 -1.29 -1.95 -11.98
C SER A 431 -1.70 -2.76 -10.74
N VAL A 432 -0.76 -3.38 -10.02
CA VAL A 432 -1.08 -4.07 -8.76
C VAL A 432 -1.54 -3.07 -7.69
N LEU A 433 -0.87 -1.91 -7.59
CA LEU A 433 -1.30 -0.86 -6.66
C LEU A 433 -2.72 -0.38 -6.96
N ALA A 434 -3.02 -0.10 -8.24
CA ALA A 434 -4.34 0.29 -8.71
C ALA A 434 -5.42 -0.73 -8.34
N ALA A 435 -5.12 -2.00 -8.52
CA ALA A 435 -6.02 -3.11 -8.23
C ALA A 435 -6.28 -3.30 -6.74
N VAL A 436 -5.23 -3.22 -5.90
CA VAL A 436 -5.34 -3.36 -4.43
C VAL A 436 -6.16 -2.24 -3.83
N PHE A 437 -5.91 -1.00 -4.23
CA PHE A 437 -6.60 0.19 -3.70
C PHE A 437 -7.83 0.60 -4.52
N ARG A 438 -8.06 -0.03 -5.68
CA ARG A 438 -9.10 0.35 -6.66
C ARG A 438 -8.96 1.81 -7.11
N ALA A 439 -7.76 2.31 -7.23
CA ALA A 439 -7.43 3.70 -7.48
C ALA A 439 -6.46 3.81 -8.68
N PRO A 440 -6.94 3.60 -9.92
CA PRO A 440 -6.09 3.55 -11.10
C PRO A 440 -5.41 4.88 -11.42
N LEU A 441 -6.09 6.02 -11.25
CA LEU A 441 -5.48 7.32 -11.52
C LEU A 441 -4.44 7.68 -10.46
N THR A 442 -4.72 7.40 -9.19
CA THR A 442 -3.74 7.58 -8.10
C THR A 442 -2.47 6.78 -8.37
N ALA A 443 -2.61 5.50 -8.72
CA ALA A 443 -1.47 4.62 -8.96
C ALA A 443 -0.64 5.07 -10.17
N ALA A 444 -1.29 5.44 -11.27
CA ALA A 444 -0.61 5.94 -12.47
C ALA A 444 0.13 7.25 -12.19
N MET A 445 -0.52 8.21 -11.51
CA MET A 445 0.10 9.48 -11.15
C MET A 445 1.23 9.33 -10.14
N LEU A 446 1.11 8.36 -9.22
CA LEU A 446 2.17 8.06 -8.27
C LEU A 446 3.44 7.60 -8.99
N LEU A 447 3.33 6.59 -9.86
CA LEU A 447 4.49 6.09 -10.61
C LEU A 447 5.06 7.18 -11.54
N PHE A 448 4.20 7.98 -12.17
CA PHE A 448 4.64 9.12 -12.96
C PHE A 448 5.45 10.14 -12.13
N GLU A 449 4.99 10.52 -10.93
CA GLU A 449 5.74 11.45 -10.08
C GLU A 449 7.05 10.86 -9.57
N LEU A 450 7.08 9.54 -9.30
CA LEU A 450 8.27 8.85 -8.80
C LEU A 450 9.33 8.64 -9.89
N THR A 451 8.93 8.33 -11.12
CA THR A 451 9.84 8.10 -12.25
C THR A 451 10.11 9.35 -13.08
N ARG A 452 9.17 10.32 -13.10
CA ARG A 452 9.19 11.55 -13.89
C ARG A 452 9.28 11.32 -15.39
N ASP A 453 8.75 10.20 -15.87
CA ASP A 453 8.78 9.84 -17.26
C ASP A 453 7.38 9.88 -17.88
N TYR A 454 7.22 10.63 -18.99
CA TYR A 454 5.95 10.79 -19.69
C TYR A 454 5.65 9.63 -20.63
N ASP A 455 6.64 8.92 -21.12
CA ASP A 455 6.48 7.91 -22.17
C ASP A 455 5.64 6.72 -21.68
N VAL A 456 5.73 6.40 -20.39
CA VAL A 456 4.97 5.31 -19.79
C VAL A 456 3.58 5.67 -19.26
N VAL A 457 3.17 6.94 -19.29
CA VAL A 457 1.88 7.39 -18.70
C VAL A 457 0.69 6.69 -19.36
N LEU A 458 0.66 6.54 -20.68
CA LEU A 458 -0.43 5.89 -21.38
C LEU A 458 -0.54 4.39 -21.04
N PRO A 459 0.55 3.60 -21.14
CA PRO A 459 0.55 2.22 -20.64
C PRO A 459 0.16 2.09 -19.16
N LEU A 460 0.66 2.99 -18.29
CA LEU A 460 0.33 3.01 -16.86
C LEU A 460 -1.18 3.12 -16.63
N VAL A 461 -1.82 4.14 -17.22
CA VAL A 461 -3.26 4.37 -17.02
C VAL A 461 -4.09 3.22 -17.60
N ALA A 462 -3.75 2.73 -18.80
CA ALA A 462 -4.49 1.66 -19.45
C ALA A 462 -4.39 0.34 -18.67
N SER A 463 -3.18 -0.06 -18.30
CA SER A 463 -2.91 -1.30 -17.55
C SER A 463 -3.51 -1.25 -16.14
N ALA A 464 -3.34 -0.12 -15.42
CA ALA A 464 -3.90 0.11 -14.09
C ALA A 464 -5.44 0.05 -14.11
N GLY A 465 -6.07 0.59 -15.16
CA GLY A 465 -7.52 0.51 -15.35
C GLY A 465 -8.01 -0.93 -15.51
N VAL A 466 -7.33 -1.74 -16.35
CA VAL A 466 -7.65 -3.16 -16.52
C VAL A 466 -7.45 -3.94 -15.23
N ALA A 467 -6.36 -3.71 -14.51
CA ALA A 467 -6.08 -4.40 -13.26
C ALA A 467 -7.15 -4.12 -12.19
N ALA A 468 -7.56 -2.85 -12.06
CA ALA A 468 -8.64 -2.46 -11.15
C ALA A 468 -9.97 -3.10 -11.55
N LEU A 469 -10.30 -3.16 -12.86
CA LEU A 469 -11.51 -3.80 -13.39
C LEU A 469 -11.52 -5.31 -13.09
N VAL A 470 -10.41 -6.02 -13.25
CA VAL A 470 -10.30 -7.45 -12.93
C VAL A 470 -10.65 -7.71 -11.47
N VAL A 471 -10.17 -6.90 -10.55
CA VAL A 471 -10.50 -7.02 -9.11
C VAL A 471 -11.97 -6.66 -8.84
N GLU A 472 -12.52 -5.65 -9.52
CA GLU A 472 -13.92 -5.26 -9.36
C GLU A 472 -14.88 -6.36 -9.83
N LEU A 473 -14.60 -6.99 -10.98
CA LEU A 473 -15.42 -8.08 -11.54
C LEU A 473 -15.35 -9.37 -10.72
N ASN A 474 -14.20 -9.68 -10.10
CA ASN A 474 -13.99 -10.92 -9.33
C ASN A 474 -14.03 -10.70 -7.81
N GLY A 475 -13.97 -9.46 -7.36
CA GLY A 475 -14.06 -9.11 -5.95
C GLY A 475 -15.51 -9.24 -5.47
N ARG A 476 -15.75 -10.11 -4.46
CA ARG A 476 -17.02 -10.09 -3.76
C ARG A 476 -17.20 -8.72 -3.10
N PRO A 477 -18.38 -8.10 -3.17
CA PRO A 477 -18.63 -6.84 -2.46
C PRO A 477 -18.34 -7.05 -0.97
N ARG A 478 -17.51 -6.19 -0.40
CA ARG A 478 -17.21 -6.15 1.04
C ARG A 478 -18.40 -5.67 1.83
#